data_175e6cf8503800134ea04984ffefec7e
#
_entry.id   175e6cf8503800134ea04984ffefec7e
#
_cell.length_a   1.000
_cell.length_b   1.000
_cell.length_c   1.000
_cell.angle_alpha   90.00
_cell.angle_beta   90.00
_cell.angle_gamma   90.00
#
_symmetry.space_group_name_H-M   'P 1'
#
loop_
_entity.id
_entity.type
_entity.pdbx_description
1 polymer ?
#
loop_
_entity_poly.entity_id
_entity_poly.type
_entity_poly.pdbx_seq_one_letter_code
_entity_poly.pdbx_strand_id
1 'polypeptide(L)'
;MRYILYILVIFTLLSCSKSVKIDIEGRLTDNAASMVYLVVDGMKPDTLASAAVTRDNTFRLKGEVAEPTTAFICDDNGNTLSILLTESAKLRLRPLPEGGYITEGGPINDKYNLATNRLSDVARQIMELNYESETAEEEYESLIARYHDILSTTITDNLDNIAGVELFLAQESRGMTAEDMRVRMAQFSPEMQGLSVMKQFADYIEQYARTEVGQPIVDMEINTITGRKPLSEICKGRWVLLDFWATWCEPCLREIPTLIQAYEKYAIRGFEICAVSLDMDPERWRTFVAENNLLWTNAIDSPNEGESSAVELYGLQSIPANFLISPQGTIVAKNLYGEDLLHELAHHLGE
;
A
#
# COMPACT_ATOMS: atom_id res chain seq x y z
N MET A 1 44.77 -1.52 -50.20
CA MET A 1 44.08 -1.09 -49.04
C MET A 1 42.63 -1.62 -49.14
N ARG A 2 42.29 -2.67 -48.37
CA ARG A 2 40.94 -3.28 -48.35
C ARG A 2 40.20 -2.71 -47.17
N TYR A 3 39.13 -1.95 -47.39
CA TYR A 3 38.21 -1.50 -46.34
C TYR A 3 37.25 -2.65 -46.01
N ILE A 4 37.34 -3.17 -44.79
CA ILE A 4 36.38 -4.12 -44.22
C ILE A 4 35.27 -3.27 -43.62
N LEU A 5 34.10 -3.34 -44.25
CA LEU A 5 32.88 -2.68 -43.78
C LEU A 5 32.25 -3.59 -42.67
N TYR A 6 32.38 -3.20 -41.41
CA TYR A 6 31.62 -3.85 -40.33
C TYR A 6 30.16 -3.37 -40.38
N ILE A 7 29.28 -4.25 -40.84
CA ILE A 7 27.84 -4.06 -40.71
C ILE A 7 27.48 -4.39 -39.27
N LEU A 8 27.21 -3.34 -38.49
CA LEU A 8 26.67 -3.45 -37.16
C LEU A 8 25.16 -3.82 -37.28
N VAL A 9 24.83 -5.10 -37.15
CA VAL A 9 23.44 -5.56 -37.07
C VAL A 9 22.94 -5.21 -35.67
N ILE A 10 22.25 -4.07 -35.56
CA ILE A 10 21.47 -3.72 -34.36
C ILE A 10 20.26 -4.63 -34.34
N PHE A 11 20.33 -5.72 -33.54
CA PHE A 11 19.16 -6.47 -33.13
C PHE A 11 18.34 -5.57 -32.17
N THR A 12 17.38 -4.83 -32.71
CA THR A 12 16.29 -4.29 -31.90
C THR A 12 15.46 -5.48 -31.45
N LEU A 13 15.67 -5.92 -30.21
CA LEU A 13 14.73 -6.78 -29.52
C LEU A 13 13.44 -5.98 -29.34
N LEU A 14 12.55 -6.03 -30.32
CA LEU A 14 11.15 -5.70 -30.16
C LEU A 14 10.59 -6.75 -29.18
N SER A 15 10.57 -6.42 -27.90
CA SER A 15 9.75 -7.12 -26.92
C SER A 15 8.30 -6.92 -27.33
N CYS A 16 7.77 -7.86 -28.09
CA CYS A 16 6.36 -7.93 -28.44
C CYS A 16 5.65 -8.47 -27.19
N SER A 17 5.34 -7.60 -26.22
CA SER A 17 4.42 -7.95 -25.16
C SER A 17 3.07 -8.27 -25.83
N LYS A 18 2.63 -9.52 -25.69
CA LYS A 18 1.31 -9.91 -26.21
C LYS A 18 0.27 -9.21 -25.36
N SER A 19 -0.49 -8.30 -25.97
CA SER A 19 -1.65 -7.71 -25.33
C SER A 19 -2.62 -8.78 -24.81
N VAL A 20 -3.24 -8.50 -23.66
CA VAL A 20 -4.20 -9.39 -23.03
C VAL A 20 -5.60 -9.00 -23.47
N LYS A 21 -6.31 -9.92 -24.13
CA LYS A 21 -7.70 -9.72 -24.56
C LYS A 21 -8.66 -10.12 -23.45
N ILE A 22 -9.57 -9.22 -23.11
CA ILE A 22 -10.53 -9.37 -22.03
C ILE A 22 -11.91 -9.62 -22.66
N ASP A 23 -12.61 -10.65 -22.21
CA ASP A 23 -13.99 -10.97 -22.59
C ASP A 23 -14.74 -11.43 -21.34
N ILE A 24 -15.58 -10.56 -20.78
CA ILE A 24 -16.30 -10.78 -19.53
C ILE A 24 -17.79 -10.72 -19.80
N GLU A 25 -18.54 -11.74 -19.44
CA GLU A 25 -20.00 -11.70 -19.38
C GLU A 25 -20.49 -11.74 -17.95
N GLY A 26 -21.59 -11.07 -17.65
CA GLY A 26 -22.12 -11.02 -16.29
C GLY A 26 -23.61 -10.71 -16.24
N ARG A 27 -24.16 -10.97 -15.04
CA ARG A 27 -25.53 -10.60 -14.69
C ARG A 27 -25.52 -9.91 -13.33
N LEU A 28 -26.14 -8.73 -13.26
CA LEU A 28 -26.36 -8.03 -11.99
C LEU A 28 -27.62 -8.57 -11.28
N THR A 29 -27.63 -8.46 -9.95
CA THR A 29 -28.74 -8.95 -9.12
C THR A 29 -29.93 -8.01 -9.10
N ASP A 30 -29.69 -6.73 -9.42
CA ASP A 30 -30.70 -5.68 -9.43
C ASP A 30 -30.56 -4.79 -10.68
N ASN A 31 -31.54 -3.88 -10.86
CA ASN A 31 -31.60 -2.93 -11.95
C ASN A 31 -30.96 -1.57 -11.59
N ALA A 32 -30.06 -1.52 -10.60
CA ALA A 32 -29.52 -0.28 -10.07
C ALA A 32 -28.53 0.40 -11.02
N ALA A 33 -27.86 -0.38 -11.87
CA ALA A 33 -26.85 0.11 -12.80
C ALA A 33 -27.34 0.06 -14.26
N SER A 34 -27.03 1.08 -15.05
CA SER A 34 -27.27 1.13 -16.48
C SER A 34 -26.02 0.86 -17.31
N MET A 35 -24.85 1.06 -16.71
CA MET A 35 -23.54 0.83 -17.32
C MET A 35 -22.62 0.08 -16.36
N VAL A 36 -21.70 -0.70 -16.92
CA VAL A 36 -20.55 -1.25 -16.22
C VAL A 36 -19.27 -0.86 -16.93
N TYR A 37 -18.23 -0.68 -16.14
CA TYR A 37 -16.92 -0.22 -16.59
C TYR A 37 -15.85 -1.21 -16.14
N LEU A 38 -14.84 -1.40 -16.98
CA LEU A 38 -13.59 -2.04 -16.61
C LEU A 38 -12.55 -0.95 -16.39
N VAL A 39 -12.04 -0.86 -15.18
CA VAL A 39 -11.12 0.20 -14.74
C VAL A 39 -9.83 -0.44 -14.24
N VAL A 40 -8.69 0.13 -14.62
CA VAL A 40 -7.39 -0.21 -14.01
C VAL A 40 -7.06 0.86 -12.98
N ASP A 41 -6.60 0.43 -11.82
CA ASP A 41 -6.14 1.33 -10.77
C ASP A 41 -4.82 1.99 -11.18
N GLY A 42 -4.71 3.28 -10.90
CA GLY A 42 -3.53 4.10 -11.18
C GLY A 42 -3.73 5.51 -10.66
N MET A 43 -2.70 6.38 -10.75
CA MET A 43 -2.82 7.80 -10.36
C MET A 43 -3.98 8.54 -11.06
N LYS A 44 -4.47 8.00 -12.18
CA LYS A 44 -5.74 8.37 -12.81
C LYS A 44 -6.42 7.07 -13.23
N PRO A 45 -7.61 6.75 -12.68
CA PRO A 45 -8.37 5.59 -13.11
C PRO A 45 -8.58 5.64 -14.62
N ASP A 46 -8.08 4.63 -15.33
CA ASP A 46 -8.25 4.51 -16.77
C ASP A 46 -9.38 3.52 -17.07
N THR A 47 -10.39 3.99 -17.79
CA THR A 47 -11.50 3.15 -18.22
C THR A 47 -11.11 2.40 -19.49
N LEU A 48 -10.79 1.13 -19.36
CA LEU A 48 -10.39 0.27 -20.48
C LEU A 48 -11.54 -0.15 -21.37
N ALA A 49 -12.73 -0.34 -20.79
CA ALA A 49 -13.92 -0.76 -21.51
C ALA A 49 -15.19 -0.37 -20.75
N SER A 50 -16.29 -0.26 -21.47
CA SER A 50 -17.62 -0.06 -20.90
C SER A 50 -18.66 -0.88 -21.66
N ALA A 51 -19.75 -1.24 -20.97
CA ALA A 51 -20.88 -1.93 -21.57
C ALA A 51 -22.20 -1.48 -20.93
N ALA A 52 -23.24 -1.34 -21.76
CA ALA A 52 -24.59 -1.11 -21.27
C ALA A 52 -25.15 -2.41 -20.63
N VAL A 53 -25.86 -2.24 -19.53
CA VAL A 53 -26.62 -3.31 -18.89
C VAL A 53 -27.96 -3.46 -19.61
N THR A 54 -28.28 -4.68 -20.03
CA THR A 54 -29.55 -4.97 -20.73
C THR A 54 -30.74 -4.97 -19.77
N ARG A 55 -31.96 -5.05 -20.31
CA ARG A 55 -33.19 -5.16 -19.49
C ARG A 55 -33.24 -6.42 -18.62
N ASP A 56 -32.49 -7.46 -19.00
CA ASP A 56 -32.37 -8.72 -18.23
C ASP A 56 -31.19 -8.68 -17.27
N ASN A 57 -30.65 -7.50 -16.98
CA ASN A 57 -29.48 -7.26 -16.11
C ASN A 57 -28.20 -7.94 -16.57
N THR A 58 -28.07 -8.26 -17.85
CA THR A 58 -26.85 -8.87 -18.40
C THR A 58 -26.01 -7.84 -19.12
N PHE A 59 -24.70 -8.10 -19.18
CA PHE A 59 -23.75 -7.29 -19.93
C PHE A 59 -22.62 -8.15 -20.49
N ARG A 60 -21.88 -7.58 -21.44
CA ARG A 60 -20.63 -8.15 -21.91
C ARG A 60 -19.61 -7.06 -22.12
N LEU A 61 -18.53 -7.11 -21.35
CA LEU A 61 -17.37 -6.25 -21.46
C LEU A 61 -16.32 -6.90 -22.38
N LYS A 62 -15.80 -6.14 -23.32
CA LYS A 62 -14.65 -6.54 -24.15
C LYS A 62 -13.65 -5.43 -24.16
N GLY A 63 -12.38 -5.79 -23.92
CA GLY A 63 -11.28 -4.84 -23.91
C GLY A 63 -9.96 -5.51 -24.23
N GLU A 64 -8.90 -4.72 -24.20
CA GLU A 64 -7.53 -5.18 -24.41
C GLU A 64 -6.61 -4.33 -23.55
N VAL A 65 -5.66 -4.96 -22.87
CA VAL A 65 -4.62 -4.29 -22.09
C VAL A 65 -3.24 -4.66 -22.64
N ALA A 66 -2.30 -3.74 -22.52
CA ALA A 66 -0.95 -3.92 -23.06
C ALA A 66 -0.16 -5.01 -22.33
N GLU A 67 -0.47 -5.22 -21.04
CA GLU A 67 0.20 -6.20 -20.18
C GLU A 67 -0.78 -6.77 -19.13
N PRO A 68 -0.52 -7.95 -18.53
CA PRO A 68 -1.31 -8.44 -17.41
C PRO A 68 -1.35 -7.43 -16.27
N THR A 69 -2.55 -7.18 -15.73
CA THR A 69 -2.75 -6.21 -14.66
C THR A 69 -3.97 -6.58 -13.81
N THR A 70 -4.06 -6.01 -12.62
CA THR A 70 -5.28 -6.02 -11.81
C THR A 70 -6.24 -4.98 -12.35
N ALA A 71 -7.51 -5.34 -12.47
CA ALA A 71 -8.57 -4.45 -12.92
C ALA A 71 -9.83 -4.60 -12.04
N PHE A 72 -10.70 -3.62 -12.11
CA PHE A 72 -11.94 -3.54 -11.34
C PHE A 72 -13.13 -3.45 -12.29
N ILE A 73 -14.19 -4.20 -11.99
CA ILE A 73 -15.49 -4.01 -12.62
C ILE A 73 -16.27 -3.07 -11.70
N CYS A 74 -16.63 -1.89 -12.23
CA CYS A 74 -17.38 -0.88 -11.50
C CYS A 74 -18.73 -0.61 -12.17
N ASP A 75 -19.73 -0.17 -11.40
CA ASP A 75 -20.99 0.32 -11.93
C ASP A 75 -20.97 1.85 -12.18
N ASP A 76 -22.03 2.39 -12.78
CA ASP A 76 -22.21 3.82 -13.02
C ASP A 76 -22.57 4.64 -11.76
N ASN A 77 -22.76 3.98 -10.60
CA ASN A 77 -22.91 4.61 -9.28
C ASN A 77 -21.55 4.74 -8.55
N GLY A 78 -20.46 4.24 -9.14
CA GLY A 78 -19.12 4.27 -8.55
C GLY A 78 -18.82 3.09 -7.62
N ASN A 79 -19.69 2.07 -7.55
CA ASN A 79 -19.42 0.90 -6.74
C ASN A 79 -18.49 -0.06 -7.47
N THR A 80 -17.47 -0.57 -6.77
CA THR A 80 -16.68 -1.70 -7.25
C THR A 80 -17.45 -3.00 -7.05
N LEU A 81 -17.77 -3.66 -8.15
CA LEU A 81 -18.50 -4.91 -8.16
C LEU A 81 -17.57 -6.12 -7.93
N SER A 82 -16.43 -6.14 -8.60
CA SER A 82 -15.45 -7.22 -8.48
C SER A 82 -14.06 -6.77 -8.86
N ILE A 83 -13.07 -7.43 -8.28
CA ILE A 83 -11.66 -7.37 -8.71
C ILE A 83 -11.44 -8.53 -9.68
N LEU A 84 -10.65 -8.33 -10.70
CA LEU A 84 -10.19 -9.38 -11.60
C LEU A 84 -8.72 -9.19 -11.98
N LEU A 85 -8.08 -10.29 -12.28
CA LEU A 85 -6.76 -10.33 -12.88
C LEU A 85 -6.92 -10.51 -14.38
N THR A 86 -6.32 -9.63 -15.17
CA THR A 86 -6.52 -9.67 -16.63
C THR A 86 -5.82 -10.87 -17.22
N GLU A 87 -6.57 -11.68 -17.94
CA GLU A 87 -6.10 -12.87 -18.65
C GLU A 87 -6.88 -13.08 -19.94
N SER A 88 -6.24 -13.70 -20.94
CA SER A 88 -6.88 -14.01 -22.23
C SER A 88 -7.79 -15.24 -22.14
N ALA A 89 -8.84 -15.12 -21.31
CA ALA A 89 -9.87 -16.14 -21.09
C ALA A 89 -11.27 -15.54 -21.21
N LYS A 90 -12.28 -16.41 -21.29
CA LYS A 90 -13.68 -15.98 -21.12
C LYS A 90 -14.00 -15.96 -19.63
N LEU A 91 -14.18 -14.78 -19.10
CA LEU A 91 -14.49 -14.57 -17.70
C LEU A 91 -16.00 -14.37 -17.51
N ARG A 92 -16.46 -14.65 -16.30
CA ARG A 92 -17.85 -14.46 -15.88
C ARG A 92 -17.92 -13.74 -14.56
N LEU A 93 -18.70 -12.66 -14.50
CA LEU A 93 -19.10 -12.02 -13.25
C LEU A 93 -20.32 -12.77 -12.70
N ARG A 94 -20.20 -13.36 -11.52
CA ARG A 94 -21.26 -14.11 -10.83
C ARG A 94 -21.58 -13.47 -9.48
N PRO A 95 -22.88 -13.31 -9.13
CA PRO A 95 -23.27 -12.86 -7.80
C PRO A 95 -22.95 -13.94 -6.74
N LEU A 96 -22.59 -13.47 -5.54
CA LEU A 96 -22.39 -14.32 -4.36
C LEU A 96 -23.67 -14.38 -3.52
N PRO A 97 -23.93 -15.51 -2.82
CA PRO A 97 -25.12 -15.69 -1.99
C PRO A 97 -25.22 -14.67 -0.84
N GLU A 98 -24.07 -14.30 -0.26
CA GLU A 98 -23.92 -13.33 0.83
C GLU A 98 -23.91 -11.88 0.34
N GLY A 99 -24.04 -11.64 -0.94
CA GLY A 99 -23.95 -10.32 -1.59
C GLY A 99 -22.60 -10.06 -2.24
N GLY A 100 -22.58 -9.09 -3.17
CA GLY A 100 -21.41 -8.79 -4.00
C GLY A 100 -21.25 -9.76 -5.17
N TYR A 101 -20.06 -9.72 -5.79
CA TYR A 101 -19.79 -10.48 -7.02
C TYR A 101 -18.37 -11.03 -7.02
N ILE A 102 -18.17 -12.08 -7.81
CA ILE A 102 -16.87 -12.70 -8.08
C ILE A 102 -16.65 -12.85 -9.58
N THR A 103 -15.43 -12.62 -10.05
CA THR A 103 -15.02 -12.89 -11.43
C THR A 103 -14.33 -14.24 -11.49
N GLU A 104 -14.85 -15.18 -12.31
CA GLU A 104 -14.40 -16.56 -12.42
C GLU A 104 -14.32 -17.02 -13.88
N GLY A 105 -13.81 -18.24 -14.12
CA GLY A 105 -13.81 -18.93 -15.43
C GLY A 105 -12.50 -18.84 -16.19
N GLY A 106 -11.47 -18.25 -15.61
CA GLY A 106 -10.10 -18.26 -16.13
C GLY A 106 -9.13 -18.91 -15.15
N PRO A 107 -8.08 -19.63 -15.63
CA PRO A 107 -7.16 -20.34 -14.74
C PRO A 107 -6.46 -19.46 -13.72
N ILE A 108 -6.19 -18.19 -14.04
CA ILE A 108 -5.53 -17.25 -13.13
C ILE A 108 -6.52 -16.74 -12.09
N ASN A 109 -7.69 -16.26 -12.53
CA ASN A 109 -8.73 -15.77 -11.61
C ASN A 109 -9.25 -16.88 -10.68
N ASP A 110 -9.45 -18.10 -11.19
CA ASP A 110 -9.95 -19.23 -10.38
C ASP A 110 -8.93 -19.61 -9.28
N LYS A 111 -7.61 -19.60 -9.58
CA LYS A 111 -6.55 -19.82 -8.58
C LYS A 111 -6.49 -18.69 -7.56
N TYR A 112 -6.56 -17.44 -8.02
CA TYR A 112 -6.57 -16.28 -7.15
C TYR A 112 -7.76 -16.30 -6.18
N ASN A 113 -8.96 -16.57 -6.68
CA ASN A 113 -10.17 -16.68 -5.87
C ASN A 113 -10.07 -17.81 -4.83
N LEU A 114 -9.51 -18.96 -5.21
CA LEU A 114 -9.29 -20.07 -4.27
C LEU A 114 -8.35 -19.66 -3.14
N ALA A 115 -7.26 -18.95 -3.45
CA ALA A 115 -6.30 -18.50 -2.47
C ALA A 115 -6.90 -17.44 -1.55
N THR A 116 -7.54 -16.40 -2.10
CA THR A 116 -8.16 -15.32 -1.32
C THR A 116 -9.29 -15.83 -0.43
N ASN A 117 -10.09 -16.80 -0.87
CA ASN A 117 -11.10 -17.45 -0.03
C ASN A 117 -10.45 -18.17 1.17
N ARG A 118 -9.38 -18.93 0.95
CA ARG A 118 -8.65 -19.63 2.04
C ARG A 118 -8.05 -18.62 3.03
N LEU A 119 -7.45 -17.54 2.54
CA LEU A 119 -6.90 -16.48 3.38
C LEU A 119 -7.99 -15.78 4.19
N SER A 120 -9.14 -15.48 3.56
CA SER A 120 -10.31 -14.88 4.24
C SER A 120 -10.89 -15.81 5.31
N ASP A 121 -10.91 -17.12 5.08
CA ASP A 121 -11.35 -18.09 6.08
C ASP A 121 -10.44 -18.11 7.31
N VAL A 122 -9.11 -18.01 7.12
CA VAL A 122 -8.16 -17.90 8.24
C VAL A 122 -8.29 -16.56 8.94
N ALA A 123 -8.41 -15.46 8.20
CA ALA A 123 -8.60 -14.13 8.77
C ALA A 123 -9.88 -14.06 9.63
N ARG A 124 -10.96 -14.68 9.18
CA ARG A 124 -12.20 -14.78 9.96
C ARG A 124 -11.99 -15.56 11.26
N GLN A 125 -11.28 -16.72 11.22
CA GLN A 125 -10.95 -17.49 12.42
C GLN A 125 -10.13 -16.66 13.42
N ILE A 126 -9.21 -15.82 12.95
CA ILE A 126 -8.45 -14.88 13.81
C ILE A 126 -9.39 -13.85 14.46
N MET A 127 -10.34 -13.27 13.70
CA MET A 127 -11.30 -12.29 14.24
C MET A 127 -12.29 -12.91 15.24
N GLU A 128 -12.63 -14.19 15.08
CA GLU A 128 -13.54 -14.92 15.95
C GLU A 128 -12.84 -15.56 17.17
N LEU A 129 -11.51 -15.38 17.30
CA LEU A 129 -10.73 -15.97 18.39
C LEU A 129 -11.18 -15.43 19.75
N ASN A 130 -11.35 -16.32 20.71
CA ASN A 130 -11.63 -15.92 22.09
C ASN A 130 -10.32 -15.58 22.84
N TYR A 131 -9.98 -14.31 22.87
CA TYR A 131 -8.75 -13.81 23.49
C TYR A 131 -8.71 -13.96 25.03
N GLU A 132 -9.80 -14.38 25.67
CA GLU A 132 -9.83 -14.71 27.09
C GLU A 132 -9.45 -16.19 27.39
N SER A 133 -9.27 -17.01 26.35
CA SER A 133 -8.85 -18.42 26.47
C SER A 133 -7.38 -18.52 26.85
N GLU A 134 -7.04 -19.52 27.68
CA GLU A 134 -5.63 -19.85 28.02
C GLU A 134 -4.80 -20.29 26.81
N THR A 135 -5.46 -20.72 25.71
CA THR A 135 -4.83 -21.17 24.45
C THR A 135 -4.85 -20.13 23.36
N ALA A 136 -5.39 -18.92 23.62
CA ALA A 136 -5.62 -17.89 22.58
C ALA A 136 -4.34 -17.49 21.85
N GLU A 137 -3.24 -17.34 22.56
CA GLU A 137 -1.94 -16.95 21.97
C GLU A 137 -1.40 -18.06 21.04
N GLU A 138 -1.43 -19.31 21.47
CA GLU A 138 -1.00 -20.47 20.65
C GLU A 138 -1.89 -20.64 19.42
N GLU A 139 -3.21 -20.48 19.57
CA GLU A 139 -4.17 -20.54 18.46
C GLU A 139 -3.95 -19.39 17.46
N TYR A 140 -3.70 -18.17 17.97
CA TYR A 140 -3.39 -17.01 17.13
C TYR A 140 -2.11 -17.23 16.33
N GLU A 141 -1.01 -17.65 16.96
CA GLU A 141 0.25 -17.92 16.26
C GLU A 141 0.09 -19.01 15.21
N SER A 142 -0.66 -20.07 15.51
CA SER A 142 -0.95 -21.15 14.56
C SER A 142 -1.73 -20.65 13.35
N LEU A 143 -2.73 -19.79 13.56
CA LEU A 143 -3.52 -19.19 12.46
C LEU A 143 -2.69 -18.23 11.61
N ILE A 144 -1.85 -17.41 12.22
CA ILE A 144 -0.92 -16.52 11.50
C ILE A 144 0.07 -17.33 10.66
N ALA A 145 0.67 -18.38 11.23
CA ALA A 145 1.57 -19.26 10.49
C ALA A 145 0.88 -19.92 9.29
N ARG A 146 -0.36 -20.39 9.47
CA ARG A 146 -1.19 -20.93 8.38
C ARG A 146 -1.53 -19.90 7.31
N TYR A 147 -1.82 -18.66 7.70
CA TYR A 147 -2.08 -17.56 6.76
C TYR A 147 -0.84 -17.31 5.87
N HIS A 148 0.32 -17.19 6.48
CA HIS A 148 1.58 -16.98 5.76
C HIS A 148 1.96 -18.17 4.87
N ASP A 149 1.73 -19.40 5.31
CA ASP A 149 1.98 -20.61 4.50
C ASP A 149 1.12 -20.64 3.24
N ILE A 150 -0.20 -20.39 3.37
CA ILE A 150 -1.12 -20.31 2.23
C ILE A 150 -0.68 -19.21 1.26
N LEU A 151 -0.36 -18.04 1.76
CA LEU A 151 0.03 -16.88 0.96
C LEU A 151 1.33 -17.15 0.20
N SER A 152 2.39 -17.53 0.91
CA SER A 152 3.72 -17.75 0.35
C SER A 152 3.75 -18.93 -0.65
N THR A 153 3.04 -20.02 -0.33
CA THR A 153 2.89 -21.16 -1.26
C THR A 153 2.14 -20.74 -2.52
N THR A 154 1.03 -20.01 -2.37
CA THR A 154 0.27 -19.54 -3.54
C THR A 154 1.08 -18.63 -4.44
N ILE A 155 1.86 -17.71 -3.87
CA ILE A 155 2.74 -16.82 -4.64
C ILE A 155 3.80 -17.66 -5.36
N THR A 156 4.42 -18.61 -4.67
CA THR A 156 5.46 -19.50 -5.22
C THR A 156 4.96 -20.32 -6.40
N ASP A 157 3.72 -20.79 -6.34
CA ASP A 157 3.06 -21.53 -7.42
C ASP A 157 2.60 -20.63 -8.60
N ASN A 158 2.74 -19.32 -8.47
CA ASN A 158 2.27 -18.33 -9.46
C ASN A 158 3.33 -17.26 -9.77
N LEU A 159 4.62 -17.58 -9.69
CA LEU A 159 5.74 -16.66 -10.01
C LEU A 159 5.79 -16.26 -11.50
N ASP A 160 5.04 -16.91 -12.35
CA ASP A 160 4.96 -16.70 -13.79
C ASP A 160 3.68 -16.00 -14.27
N ASN A 161 2.83 -15.55 -13.34
CA ASN A 161 1.56 -14.91 -13.68
C ASN A 161 1.15 -13.81 -12.70
N ILE A 162 0.16 -13.01 -13.11
CA ILE A 162 -0.28 -11.82 -12.38
C ILE A 162 -0.88 -12.13 -11.00
N ALA A 163 -1.39 -13.36 -10.74
CA ALA A 163 -1.92 -13.69 -9.41
C ALA A 163 -0.84 -13.70 -8.34
N GLY A 164 0.35 -14.23 -8.66
CA GLY A 164 1.49 -14.16 -7.75
C GLY A 164 1.93 -12.72 -7.49
N VAL A 165 1.99 -11.89 -8.55
CA VAL A 165 2.33 -10.47 -8.44
C VAL A 165 1.35 -9.74 -7.53
N GLU A 166 0.05 -9.88 -7.76
CA GLU A 166 -1.00 -9.23 -6.97
C GLU A 166 -0.92 -9.62 -5.49
N LEU A 167 -0.82 -10.92 -5.19
CA LEU A 167 -0.71 -11.39 -3.80
C LEU A 167 0.57 -10.92 -3.12
N PHE A 168 1.68 -10.88 -3.85
CA PHE A 168 2.94 -10.35 -3.32
C PHE A 168 2.81 -8.85 -2.99
N LEU A 169 2.37 -8.03 -3.94
CA LEU A 169 2.27 -6.59 -3.77
C LEU A 169 1.22 -6.20 -2.73
N ALA A 170 0.06 -6.85 -2.75
CA ALA A 170 -1.05 -6.47 -1.88
C ALA A 170 -0.92 -6.99 -0.45
N GLN A 171 -0.23 -8.12 -0.23
CA GLN A 171 -0.26 -8.80 1.06
C GLN A 171 1.13 -9.20 1.58
N GLU A 172 1.93 -10.02 0.83
CA GLU A 172 3.17 -10.60 1.37
C GLU A 172 4.25 -9.54 1.65
N SER A 173 4.34 -8.50 0.80
CA SER A 173 5.35 -7.44 0.95
C SER A 173 5.20 -6.60 2.22
N ARG A 174 4.02 -6.65 2.85
CA ARG A 174 3.75 -5.89 4.08
C ARG A 174 4.57 -6.44 5.24
N GLY A 175 5.36 -5.59 5.86
CA GLY A 175 6.23 -5.96 6.98
C GLY A 175 7.57 -6.59 6.58
N MET A 176 7.83 -6.79 5.29
CA MET A 176 9.15 -7.20 4.79
C MET A 176 10.16 -6.06 4.85
N THR A 177 11.44 -6.42 5.02
CA THR A 177 12.55 -5.49 4.77
C THR A 177 12.70 -5.23 3.27
N ALA A 178 13.36 -4.14 2.89
CA ALA A 178 13.68 -3.84 1.49
C ALA A 178 14.48 -4.98 0.84
N GLU A 179 15.39 -5.59 1.58
CA GLU A 179 16.18 -6.72 1.06
C GLU A 179 15.32 -7.96 0.84
N ASP A 180 14.43 -8.32 1.76
CA ASP A 180 13.50 -9.43 1.59
C ASP A 180 12.56 -9.22 0.39
N MET A 181 12.06 -7.99 0.21
CA MET A 181 11.26 -7.62 -0.96
C MET A 181 12.05 -7.81 -2.27
N ARG A 182 13.32 -7.38 -2.33
CA ARG A 182 14.20 -7.57 -3.51
C ARG A 182 14.41 -9.06 -3.79
N VAL A 183 14.75 -9.83 -2.75
CA VAL A 183 14.96 -11.28 -2.87
C VAL A 183 13.71 -11.98 -3.38
N ARG A 184 12.54 -11.63 -2.85
CA ARG A 184 11.26 -12.21 -3.28
C ARG A 184 10.92 -11.81 -4.71
N MET A 185 11.08 -10.53 -5.05
CA MET A 185 10.83 -9.98 -6.37
C MET A 185 11.69 -10.65 -7.46
N ALA A 186 12.94 -10.97 -7.14
CA ALA A 186 13.88 -11.65 -8.05
C ALA A 186 13.47 -13.11 -8.38
N GLN A 187 12.57 -13.72 -7.61
CA GLN A 187 12.05 -15.07 -7.88
C GLN A 187 11.01 -15.10 -9.00
N PHE A 188 10.35 -13.98 -9.26
CA PHE A 188 9.34 -13.90 -10.33
C PHE A 188 9.99 -14.10 -11.72
N SER A 189 9.21 -14.60 -12.68
CA SER A 189 9.66 -14.73 -14.06
C SER A 189 10.09 -13.38 -14.64
N PRO A 190 11.01 -13.35 -15.64
CA PRO A 190 11.41 -12.10 -16.29
C PRO A 190 10.24 -11.32 -16.89
N GLU A 191 9.19 -12.02 -17.33
CA GLU A 191 7.97 -11.39 -17.84
C GLU A 191 7.24 -10.62 -16.73
N MET A 192 7.06 -11.24 -15.55
CA MET A 192 6.41 -10.60 -14.41
C MET A 192 7.25 -9.45 -13.84
N GLN A 193 8.57 -9.62 -13.72
CA GLN A 193 9.48 -8.53 -13.32
C GLN A 193 9.44 -7.33 -14.29
N GLY A 194 9.10 -7.58 -15.56
CA GLY A 194 8.98 -6.58 -16.61
C GLY A 194 7.72 -5.74 -16.57
N LEU A 195 6.69 -6.13 -15.79
CA LEU A 195 5.43 -5.39 -15.64
C LEU A 195 5.65 -3.99 -15.09
N SER A 196 4.84 -3.03 -15.52
CA SER A 196 4.91 -1.64 -15.06
C SER A 196 4.73 -1.55 -13.53
N VAL A 197 3.79 -2.30 -12.96
CA VAL A 197 3.55 -2.34 -11.52
C VAL A 197 4.77 -2.87 -10.74
N MET A 198 5.46 -3.88 -11.25
CA MET A 198 6.67 -4.43 -10.61
C MET A 198 7.86 -3.47 -10.68
N LYS A 199 7.99 -2.70 -11.77
CA LYS A 199 9.00 -1.64 -11.88
C LYS A 199 8.73 -0.50 -10.90
N GLN A 200 7.47 -0.06 -10.79
CA GLN A 200 7.08 0.94 -9.79
C GLN A 200 7.33 0.45 -8.37
N PHE A 201 7.09 -0.84 -8.11
CA PHE A 201 7.38 -1.43 -6.81
C PHE A 201 8.88 -1.51 -6.53
N ALA A 202 9.72 -1.76 -7.56
CA ALA A 202 11.18 -1.68 -7.40
C ALA A 202 11.64 -0.27 -6.98
N ASP A 203 11.08 0.78 -7.61
CA ASP A 203 11.35 2.17 -7.24
C ASP A 203 10.89 2.46 -5.80
N TYR A 204 9.72 1.91 -5.40
CA TYR A 204 9.23 1.98 -4.02
C TYR A 204 10.19 1.32 -3.03
N ILE A 205 10.72 0.12 -3.33
CA ILE A 205 11.71 -0.57 -2.46
C ILE A 205 12.95 0.30 -2.24
N GLU A 206 13.43 1.01 -3.27
CA GLU A 206 14.59 1.91 -3.11
C GLU A 206 14.28 3.12 -2.22
N GLN A 207 13.06 3.64 -2.25
CA GLN A 207 12.61 4.70 -1.33
C GLN A 207 12.44 4.16 0.09
N TYR A 208 11.78 3.01 0.24
CA TYR A 208 11.55 2.35 1.52
C TYR A 208 12.87 2.02 2.24
N ALA A 209 13.87 1.52 1.51
CA ALA A 209 15.18 1.20 2.05
C ALA A 209 15.89 2.39 2.72
N ARG A 210 15.64 3.62 2.24
CA ARG A 210 16.22 4.84 2.81
C ARG A 210 15.67 5.19 4.19
N THR A 211 14.51 4.65 4.52
CA THR A 211 13.81 4.94 5.79
C THR A 211 13.68 3.72 6.68
N GLU A 212 14.49 2.68 6.46
CA GLU A 212 14.55 1.52 7.35
C GLU A 212 15.23 1.85 8.68
N VAL A 213 14.96 1.03 9.68
CA VAL A 213 15.63 1.12 10.98
C VAL A 213 17.14 0.97 10.80
N GLY A 214 17.89 1.83 11.42
CA GLY A 214 19.34 1.95 11.28
C GLY A 214 19.80 2.97 10.23
N GLN A 215 18.91 3.45 9.36
CA GLN A 215 19.25 4.47 8.36
C GLN A 215 19.22 5.88 8.96
N PRO A 216 20.01 6.82 8.42
CA PRO A 216 19.87 8.23 8.77
C PRO A 216 18.51 8.77 8.28
N ILE A 217 18.03 9.84 8.93
CA ILE A 217 16.84 10.54 8.45
C ILE A 217 17.00 11.02 7.01
N VAL A 218 15.92 10.96 6.24
CA VAL A 218 15.83 11.67 4.97
C VAL A 218 15.48 13.12 5.27
N ASP A 219 16.48 14.03 5.14
CA ASP A 219 16.24 15.46 5.45
C ASP A 219 15.30 16.08 4.42
N MET A 220 14.41 16.93 4.91
CA MET A 220 13.42 17.63 4.09
C MET A 220 13.08 18.99 4.71
N GLU A 221 12.69 19.92 3.88
CA GLU A 221 12.16 21.20 4.32
C GLU A 221 10.67 21.04 4.71
N ILE A 222 10.32 21.38 5.95
CA ILE A 222 8.95 21.30 6.45
C ILE A 222 8.37 22.67 6.78
N ASN A 223 7.09 22.86 6.48
CA ASN A 223 6.36 24.09 6.75
C ASN A 223 5.69 24.00 8.12
N THR A 224 6.38 24.50 9.16
CA THR A 224 5.83 24.55 10.52
C THR A 224 4.93 25.78 10.73
N ILE A 225 4.19 25.82 11.84
CA ILE A 225 3.39 27.02 12.23
C ILE A 225 4.29 28.26 12.39
N THR A 226 5.55 28.07 12.79
CA THR A 226 6.50 29.16 13.03
C THR A 226 7.39 29.51 11.85
N GLY A 227 7.22 28.84 10.73
CA GLY A 227 7.99 29.02 9.50
C GLY A 227 8.60 27.74 8.97
N ARG A 228 9.27 27.88 7.83
CA ARG A 228 9.91 26.74 7.13
C ARG A 228 11.30 26.49 7.73
N LYS A 229 11.62 25.21 7.93
CA LYS A 229 12.94 24.77 8.42
C LYS A 229 13.22 23.31 8.03
N PRO A 230 14.49 22.91 7.96
CA PRO A 230 14.85 21.51 7.70
C PRO A 230 14.50 20.61 8.89
N LEU A 231 14.09 19.38 8.62
CA LEU A 231 13.81 18.36 9.63
C LEU A 231 15.05 18.10 10.51
N SER A 232 16.24 18.10 9.91
CA SER A 232 17.51 17.90 10.62
C SER A 232 17.76 18.92 11.72
N GLU A 233 17.24 20.15 11.62
CA GLU A 233 17.32 21.16 12.67
C GLU A 233 16.47 20.76 13.89
N ILE A 234 15.28 20.19 13.64
CA ILE A 234 14.37 19.72 14.70
C ILE A 234 14.96 18.51 15.42
N CYS A 235 15.55 17.58 14.66
CA CYS A 235 16.10 16.33 15.18
C CYS A 235 17.41 16.54 15.97
N LYS A 236 18.09 17.65 15.80
CA LYS A 236 19.44 17.85 16.33
C LYS A 236 19.53 17.73 17.85
N GLY A 237 20.15 16.64 18.32
CA GLY A 237 20.44 16.40 19.75
C GLY A 237 19.21 16.02 20.58
N ARG A 238 18.10 15.64 19.95
CA ARG A 238 16.85 15.24 20.59
C ARG A 238 16.35 13.89 20.07
N TRP A 239 15.60 13.20 20.89
CA TRP A 239 14.73 12.13 20.42
C TRP A 239 13.53 12.75 19.74
N VAL A 240 13.20 12.34 18.51
CA VAL A 240 12.08 12.90 17.76
C VAL A 240 11.19 11.79 17.23
N LEU A 241 9.90 11.88 17.51
CA LEU A 241 8.89 11.13 16.78
C LEU A 241 8.47 11.96 15.57
N LEU A 242 8.91 11.58 14.37
CA LEU A 242 8.39 12.13 13.13
C LEU A 242 7.10 11.38 12.82
N ASP A 243 5.96 12.08 12.95
CA ASP A 243 4.63 11.51 12.82
C ASP A 243 3.89 12.09 11.62
N PHE A 244 3.38 11.22 10.75
CA PHE A 244 2.60 11.58 9.56
C PHE A 244 1.13 11.29 9.78
N TRP A 245 0.31 12.31 9.68
CA TRP A 245 -1.10 12.27 10.04
C TRP A 245 -1.96 13.20 9.18
N ALA A 246 -3.28 13.26 9.43
CA ALA A 246 -4.16 14.28 8.86
C ALA A 246 -5.44 14.43 9.71
N THR A 247 -6.11 15.58 9.62
CA THR A 247 -7.37 15.84 10.34
C THR A 247 -8.55 14.97 9.90
N TRP A 248 -8.48 14.35 8.73
CA TRP A 248 -9.47 13.41 8.19
C TRP A 248 -9.11 11.94 8.44
N CYS A 249 -7.94 11.67 9.04
CA CYS A 249 -7.46 10.31 9.33
C CYS A 249 -7.96 9.87 10.72
N GLU A 250 -9.07 9.15 10.77
CA GLU A 250 -9.65 8.70 12.04
C GLU A 250 -8.70 7.82 12.89
N PRO A 251 -7.94 6.85 12.31
CA PRO A 251 -6.93 6.12 13.08
C PRO A 251 -5.86 7.05 13.69
N CYS A 252 -5.42 8.08 12.97
CA CYS A 252 -4.43 9.04 13.47
C CYS A 252 -4.98 9.83 14.66
N LEU A 253 -6.27 10.22 14.60
CA LEU A 253 -6.91 10.97 15.68
C LEU A 253 -7.03 10.15 16.97
N ARG A 254 -7.16 8.83 16.87
CA ARG A 254 -7.16 7.94 18.05
C ARG A 254 -5.82 7.85 18.75
N GLU A 255 -4.70 8.12 18.08
CA GLU A 255 -3.36 8.14 18.67
C GLU A 255 -3.03 9.44 19.42
N ILE A 256 -3.75 10.55 19.17
CA ILE A 256 -3.48 11.84 19.80
C ILE A 256 -3.40 11.76 21.33
N PRO A 257 -4.28 11.06 22.07
CA PRO A 257 -4.16 10.94 23.53
C PRO A 257 -2.84 10.31 23.97
N THR A 258 -2.37 9.28 23.27
CA THR A 258 -1.07 8.64 23.54
C THR A 258 0.10 9.58 23.25
N LEU A 259 0.02 10.33 22.14
CA LEU A 259 1.04 11.33 21.79
C LEU A 259 1.12 12.46 22.86
N ILE A 260 -0.03 12.93 23.38
CA ILE A 260 -0.07 13.91 24.48
C ILE A 260 0.60 13.32 25.72
N GLN A 261 0.25 12.11 26.13
CA GLN A 261 0.86 11.44 27.28
C GLN A 261 2.39 11.31 27.11
N ALA A 262 2.84 10.87 25.95
CA ALA A 262 4.25 10.73 25.61
C ALA A 262 4.97 12.08 25.68
N TYR A 263 4.39 13.14 25.10
CA TYR A 263 4.97 14.47 25.10
C TYR A 263 5.06 15.09 26.50
N GLU A 264 3.99 15.01 27.30
CA GLU A 264 3.97 15.51 28.67
C GLU A 264 5.03 14.81 29.56
N LYS A 265 5.22 13.50 29.39
CA LYS A 265 6.17 12.72 30.19
C LYS A 265 7.63 12.94 29.77
N TYR A 266 7.90 13.02 28.46
CA TYR A 266 9.26 12.89 27.94
C TYR A 266 9.83 14.19 27.33
N ALA A 267 9.04 15.24 27.09
CA ALA A 267 9.55 16.49 26.49
C ALA A 267 10.68 17.11 27.33
N ILE A 268 10.54 17.12 28.66
CA ILE A 268 11.58 17.62 29.58
C ILE A 268 12.88 16.79 29.55
N ARG A 269 12.81 15.57 29.02
CA ARG A 269 13.95 14.66 28.88
C ARG A 269 14.58 14.71 27.48
N GLY A 270 14.20 15.69 26.67
CA GLY A 270 14.75 15.89 25.32
C GLY A 270 14.02 15.12 24.24
N PHE A 271 12.75 14.76 24.46
CA PHE A 271 11.85 14.24 23.44
C PHE A 271 11.07 15.36 22.75
N GLU A 272 10.86 15.23 21.46
CA GLU A 272 10.06 16.12 20.64
C GLU A 272 9.16 15.28 19.71
N ILE A 273 8.00 15.79 19.35
CA ILE A 273 7.19 15.28 18.27
C ILE A 273 7.23 16.28 17.12
N CYS A 274 7.53 15.80 15.93
CA CYS A 274 7.41 16.54 14.69
C CYS A 274 6.24 15.94 13.90
N ALA A 275 5.04 16.49 14.07
CA ALA A 275 3.83 16.01 13.42
C ALA A 275 3.64 16.73 12.09
N VAL A 276 3.77 15.98 10.99
CA VAL A 276 3.63 16.47 9.60
C VAL A 276 2.26 16.05 9.07
N SER A 277 1.38 17.03 8.91
CA SER A 277 0.04 16.81 8.38
C SER A 277 0.04 16.69 6.85
N LEU A 278 -0.74 15.76 6.33
CA LEU A 278 -1.02 15.59 4.90
C LEU A 278 -2.35 16.27 4.47
N ASP A 279 -2.85 17.21 5.27
CA ASP A 279 -4.04 17.98 4.93
C ASP A 279 -3.78 18.90 3.73
N MET A 280 -4.74 18.94 2.82
CA MET A 280 -4.72 19.88 1.69
C MET A 280 -5.24 21.27 2.06
N ASP A 281 -5.90 21.42 3.22
CA ASP A 281 -6.43 22.68 3.75
C ASP A 281 -5.63 23.12 4.98
N PRO A 282 -4.71 24.10 4.82
CA PRO A 282 -3.87 24.59 5.91
C PRO A 282 -4.66 25.28 7.04
N GLU A 283 -5.81 25.88 6.75
CA GLU A 283 -6.62 26.56 7.76
C GLU A 283 -7.35 25.54 8.64
N ARG A 284 -7.90 24.49 8.04
CA ARG A 284 -8.50 23.38 8.78
C ARG A 284 -7.49 22.71 9.72
N TRP A 285 -6.28 22.44 9.22
CA TRP A 285 -5.20 21.89 10.01
C TRP A 285 -4.81 22.80 11.19
N ARG A 286 -4.59 24.11 10.95
CA ARG A 286 -4.23 25.07 12.01
C ARG A 286 -5.30 25.17 13.08
N THR A 287 -6.57 25.19 12.68
CA THR A 287 -7.71 25.23 13.60
C THR A 287 -7.72 23.98 14.47
N PHE A 288 -7.54 22.81 13.88
CA PHE A 288 -7.52 21.54 14.61
C PHE A 288 -6.37 21.51 15.63
N VAL A 289 -5.15 21.90 15.24
CA VAL A 289 -3.98 21.96 16.14
C VAL A 289 -4.24 22.87 17.32
N ALA A 290 -4.84 24.05 17.09
CA ALA A 290 -5.15 25.02 18.14
C ALA A 290 -6.27 24.53 19.08
N GLU A 291 -7.35 23.98 18.55
CA GLU A 291 -8.49 23.48 19.35
C GLU A 291 -8.12 22.29 20.23
N ASN A 292 -7.20 21.42 19.76
CA ASN A 292 -6.72 20.25 20.50
C ASN A 292 -5.45 20.53 21.34
N ASN A 293 -4.97 21.78 21.34
CA ASN A 293 -3.82 22.22 22.13
C ASN A 293 -2.57 21.33 21.92
N LEU A 294 -2.25 21.00 20.64
CA LEU A 294 -1.11 20.16 20.30
C LEU A 294 0.18 20.98 20.40
N LEU A 295 0.92 20.81 21.51
CA LEU A 295 2.02 21.72 21.93
C LEU A 295 3.36 21.43 21.27
N TRP A 296 3.51 20.33 20.57
CA TRP A 296 4.72 19.92 19.88
C TRP A 296 4.92 20.64 18.54
N THR A 297 5.99 20.31 17.82
CA THR A 297 6.26 20.88 16.48
C THR A 297 5.24 20.35 15.47
N ASN A 298 4.30 21.22 15.09
CA ASN A 298 3.31 20.92 14.05
C ASN A 298 3.74 21.50 12.72
N ALA A 299 3.67 20.70 11.67
CA ALA A 299 4.01 21.03 10.29
C ALA A 299 2.95 20.51 9.32
N ILE A 300 2.96 21.03 8.10
CA ILE A 300 2.12 20.56 7.00
C ILE A 300 3.01 20.22 5.79
N ASP A 301 2.71 19.08 5.14
CA ASP A 301 3.37 18.69 3.89
C ASP A 301 2.86 19.55 2.74
N SER A 302 3.61 20.56 2.42
CA SER A 302 3.29 21.54 1.37
C SER A 302 4.58 21.89 0.63
N PRO A 303 5.11 20.98 -0.20
CA PRO A 303 6.34 21.21 -0.95
C PRO A 303 6.16 22.33 -1.97
N ASN A 304 7.24 23.05 -2.26
CA ASN A 304 7.27 24.00 -3.37
C ASN A 304 7.31 23.24 -4.70
N GLU A 305 7.06 23.97 -5.80
CA GLU A 305 7.18 23.41 -7.15
C GLU A 305 8.60 22.84 -7.38
N GLY A 306 8.66 21.56 -7.76
CA GLY A 306 9.89 20.81 -8.00
C GLY A 306 10.52 20.17 -6.76
N GLU A 307 9.92 20.30 -5.58
CA GLU A 307 10.31 19.57 -4.37
C GLU A 307 9.45 18.31 -4.22
N SER A 308 10.05 17.23 -3.67
CA SER A 308 9.30 16.02 -3.32
C SER A 308 8.53 16.22 -2.03
N SER A 309 7.33 15.65 -1.98
CA SER A 309 6.50 15.59 -0.77
C SER A 309 7.13 14.68 0.30
N ALA A 310 6.71 14.86 1.54
CA ALA A 310 7.09 13.95 2.63
C ALA A 310 6.65 12.50 2.35
N VAL A 311 5.49 12.32 1.71
CA VAL A 311 4.98 11.01 1.26
C VAL A 311 5.96 10.32 0.33
N GLU A 312 6.49 11.05 -0.67
CA GLU A 312 7.47 10.50 -1.62
C GLU A 312 8.83 10.23 -0.97
N LEU A 313 9.33 11.17 -0.15
CA LEU A 313 10.65 11.06 0.49
C LEU A 313 10.73 9.90 1.49
N TYR A 314 9.66 9.68 2.25
CA TYR A 314 9.59 8.62 3.26
C TYR A 314 8.91 7.33 2.76
N GLY A 315 8.47 7.28 1.50
CA GLY A 315 7.82 6.11 0.91
C GLY A 315 6.54 5.71 1.62
N LEU A 316 5.72 6.69 2.03
CA LEU A 316 4.52 6.43 2.81
C LEU A 316 3.42 5.85 1.92
N GLN A 317 2.86 4.70 2.32
CA GLN A 317 1.72 4.08 1.63
C GLN A 317 0.38 4.41 2.30
N SER A 318 0.41 4.71 3.60
CA SER A 318 -0.78 5.04 4.39
C SER A 318 -0.40 5.86 5.61
N ILE A 319 -1.39 6.48 6.24
CA ILE A 319 -1.28 7.10 7.57
C ILE A 319 -2.29 6.43 8.52
N PRO A 320 -1.99 6.38 9.84
CA PRO A 320 -0.81 6.93 10.51
C PRO A 320 0.48 6.19 10.14
N ALA A 321 1.60 6.92 10.11
CA ALA A 321 2.95 6.37 9.98
C ALA A 321 3.91 7.22 10.80
N ASN A 322 4.84 6.60 11.52
CA ASN A 322 5.81 7.36 12.29
C ASN A 322 7.19 6.71 12.31
N PHE A 323 8.19 7.52 12.65
CA PHE A 323 9.59 7.14 12.75
C PHE A 323 10.17 7.73 14.02
N LEU A 324 10.69 6.87 14.91
CA LEU A 324 11.44 7.34 16.08
C LEU A 324 12.89 7.58 15.67
N ILE A 325 13.36 8.81 15.88
CA ILE A 325 14.67 9.30 15.46
C ILE A 325 15.52 9.57 16.70
N SER A 326 16.72 9.01 16.73
CA SER A 326 17.68 9.23 17.81
C SER A 326 18.30 10.64 17.76
N PRO A 327 18.94 11.12 18.83
CA PRO A 327 19.69 12.40 18.84
C PRO A 327 20.81 12.49 17.81
N GLN A 328 21.24 11.38 17.24
CA GLN A 328 22.24 11.30 16.17
C GLN A 328 21.63 11.41 14.77
N GLY A 329 20.29 11.48 14.68
CA GLY A 329 19.59 11.54 13.39
C GLY A 329 19.43 10.18 12.71
N THR A 330 19.40 9.09 13.48
CA THR A 330 19.20 7.74 12.97
C THR A 330 17.78 7.26 13.32
N ILE A 331 17.09 6.64 12.38
CA ILE A 331 15.79 5.99 12.58
C ILE A 331 16.02 4.73 13.42
N VAL A 332 15.42 4.64 14.60
CA VAL A 332 15.60 3.52 15.52
C VAL A 332 14.38 2.61 15.60
N ALA A 333 13.20 3.14 15.30
CA ALA A 333 11.96 2.38 15.24
C ALA A 333 10.97 3.04 14.27
N LYS A 334 9.94 2.29 13.86
CA LYS A 334 8.90 2.76 12.93
C LYS A 334 7.55 2.25 13.42
N ASN A 335 6.49 3.01 13.09
CA ASN A 335 5.10 2.59 13.29
C ASN A 335 4.80 2.20 14.75
N LEU A 336 5.23 3.03 15.69
CA LEU A 336 4.99 2.89 17.11
C LEU A 336 3.65 3.53 17.49
N TYR A 337 2.73 2.75 18.05
CA TYR A 337 1.39 3.22 18.44
C TYR A 337 1.04 2.76 19.86
N GLY A 338 0.15 3.50 20.54
CA GLY A 338 -0.35 3.12 21.86
C GLY A 338 0.76 2.81 22.86
N GLU A 339 0.66 1.68 23.52
CA GLU A 339 1.62 1.24 24.55
C GLU A 339 3.02 0.94 23.99
N ASP A 340 3.14 0.52 22.72
CA ASP A 340 4.44 0.27 22.09
C ASP A 340 5.28 1.54 22.01
N LEU A 341 4.65 2.69 21.69
CA LEU A 341 5.33 3.99 21.70
C LEU A 341 5.84 4.34 23.10
N LEU A 342 4.98 4.17 24.11
CA LEU A 342 5.35 4.50 25.50
C LEU A 342 6.46 3.59 26.02
N HIS A 343 6.41 2.31 25.69
CA HIS A 343 7.44 1.34 26.06
C HIS A 343 8.79 1.67 25.39
N GLU A 344 8.80 1.97 24.11
CA GLU A 344 10.03 2.31 23.36
C GLU A 344 10.65 3.61 23.89
N LEU A 345 9.82 4.62 24.19
CA LEU A 345 10.30 5.86 24.82
C LEU A 345 10.83 5.64 26.23
N ALA A 346 10.20 4.78 27.04
CA ALA A 346 10.70 4.42 28.34
C ALA A 346 12.06 3.71 28.29
N HIS A 347 12.25 2.84 27.28
CA HIS A 347 13.52 2.17 27.04
C HIS A 347 14.67 3.17 26.77
N HIS A 348 14.41 4.20 25.98
CA HIS A 348 15.45 5.17 25.57
C HIS A 348 15.62 6.35 26.53
N LEU A 349 14.55 6.80 27.18
CA LEU A 349 14.51 8.02 27.99
C LEU A 349 14.34 7.74 29.49
N GLY A 350 14.16 6.49 29.87
CA GLY A 350 13.88 6.06 31.23
C GLY A 350 12.42 6.23 31.65
N GLU A 351 12.01 5.55 32.72
CA GLU A 351 10.65 5.62 33.25
C GLU A 351 10.29 6.98 33.88
#